data_b0df258b6cb0f9e4ae349edf342bf22d
#
_entry.id   b0df258b6cb0f9e4ae349edf342bf22d
#
_cell.length_a   1.000
_cell.length_b   1.000
_cell.length_c   1.000
_cell.angle_alpha   90.00
_cell.angle_beta   90.00
_cell.angle_gamma   90.00
#
_symmetry.space_group_name_H-M   'P 1'
#
loop_
_entity.id
_entity.type
_entity.pdbx_description
1 polymer ?
#
loop_
_entity_poly.entity_id
_entity_poly.type
_entity_poly.pdbx_seq_one_letter_code
_entity_poly.pdbx_strand_id
1 'polypeptide(L)'
;YAVALVESAKVSKRIAKPWPWALNRQGRPFIPSSLAEAKDILGGALAKGIRNIDVGLMQVNIRWQGHRVRQPEDLLDPETNLRVGADVLAESIGSAPGNLILGIGRYHAGFHNDARAYRYGRRVLAVSRQLRQLL
;
A
#
# COMPACT_ATOMS: atom_id res chain seq x y z
N TYR A 1 5.52 -9.10 -1.38
CA TYR A 1 5.90 -8.92 0.04
C TYR A 1 6.73 -7.66 0.28
N ALA A 2 7.78 -7.40 -0.55
CA ALA A 2 8.64 -6.21 -0.37
C ALA A 2 7.84 -4.90 -0.41
N VAL A 3 6.88 -4.76 -1.33
CA VAL A 3 5.98 -3.60 -1.38
C VAL A 3 5.18 -3.48 -0.07
N ALA A 4 4.56 -4.56 0.39
CA ALA A 4 3.79 -4.54 1.63
C ALA A 4 4.65 -4.17 2.86
N LEU A 5 5.90 -4.63 2.93
CA LEU A 5 6.84 -4.20 3.98
C LEU A 5 7.15 -2.70 3.90
N VAL A 6 7.36 -2.17 2.69
CA VAL A 6 7.64 -0.73 2.51
C VAL A 6 6.43 0.12 2.86
N GLU A 7 5.22 -0.35 2.53
CA GLU A 7 3.98 0.41 2.67
C GLU A 7 3.39 0.39 4.09
N SER A 8 3.39 -0.78 4.74
CA SER A 8 2.58 -0.97 5.95
C SER A 8 3.32 -1.61 7.13
N ALA A 9 4.65 -1.64 7.13
CA ALA A 9 5.37 -2.33 8.20
C ALA A 9 5.10 -1.73 9.58
N LYS A 10 4.68 -2.61 10.49
CA LYS A 10 4.66 -2.35 11.94
C LYS A 10 5.89 -3.00 12.56
N VAL A 11 6.68 -2.22 13.28
CA VAL A 11 7.85 -2.72 13.98
C VAL A 11 7.45 -3.12 15.40
N SER A 12 7.69 -4.38 15.76
CA SER A 12 7.53 -4.90 17.12
C SER A 12 8.72 -5.79 17.46
N LYS A 13 9.37 -5.58 18.62
CA LYS A 13 10.51 -6.36 19.09
C LYS A 13 11.61 -6.54 18.02
N ARG A 14 11.96 -5.48 17.29
CA ARG A 14 12.95 -5.45 16.21
C ARG A 14 12.56 -6.21 14.93
N ILE A 15 11.33 -6.68 14.82
CA ILE A 15 10.82 -7.34 13.61
C ILE A 15 9.82 -6.41 12.93
N ALA A 16 10.07 -6.12 11.64
CA ALA A 16 9.12 -5.39 10.79
C ALA A 16 8.23 -6.41 10.05
N LYS A 17 6.93 -6.26 10.20
CA LYS A 17 5.93 -7.07 9.47
C LYS A 17 4.92 -6.16 8.79
N PRO A 18 4.47 -6.49 7.57
CA PRO A 18 3.33 -5.81 6.97
C PRO A 18 2.12 -5.87 7.91
N TRP A 19 1.41 -4.75 8.04
CA TRP A 19 0.28 -4.66 8.96
C TRP A 19 -1.04 -4.54 8.20
N PRO A 20 -1.97 -5.51 8.35
CA PRO A 20 -3.15 -5.59 7.50
C PRO A 20 -4.13 -4.44 7.69
N TRP A 21 -4.09 -3.78 8.83
CA TRP A 21 -5.02 -2.69 9.17
C TRP A 21 -4.36 -1.31 9.19
N ALA A 22 -3.17 -1.19 8.63
CA ALA A 22 -2.53 0.11 8.46
C ALA A 22 -3.40 1.04 7.61
N LEU A 23 -3.55 2.28 8.05
CA LEU A 23 -4.31 3.32 7.35
C LEU A 23 -3.44 4.57 7.23
N ASN A 24 -3.59 5.30 6.11
CA ASN A 24 -3.03 6.63 5.97
C ASN A 24 -4.12 7.56 5.45
N ARG A 25 -4.54 8.51 6.28
CA ARG A 25 -5.55 9.49 5.94
C ARG A 25 -4.88 10.83 5.61
N GLN A 26 -4.83 11.18 4.34
CA GLN A 26 -4.28 12.47 3.88
C GLN A 26 -2.87 12.75 4.43
N GLY A 27 -1.99 11.74 4.43
CA GLY A 27 -0.63 11.84 4.94
C GLY A 27 -0.47 11.54 6.43
N ARG A 28 -1.57 11.34 7.18
CA ARG A 28 -1.55 10.97 8.59
C ARG A 28 -1.69 9.46 8.77
N PRO A 29 -0.64 8.76 9.27
CA PRO A 29 -0.68 7.31 9.47
C PRO A 29 -1.46 6.94 10.74
N PHE A 30 -2.11 5.76 10.67
CA PHE A 30 -2.75 5.08 11.80
C PHE A 30 -2.35 3.60 11.76
N ILE A 31 -2.03 3.05 12.92
CA ILE A 31 -1.70 1.62 13.09
C ILE A 31 -2.67 1.01 14.11
N PRO A 32 -3.92 0.75 13.71
CA PRO A 32 -4.92 0.16 14.59
C PRO A 32 -4.46 -1.20 15.11
N SER A 33 -4.82 -1.53 16.34
CA SER A 33 -4.48 -2.81 16.96
C SER A 33 -5.41 -3.94 16.56
N SER A 34 -6.59 -3.62 16.02
CA SER A 34 -7.62 -4.57 15.62
C SER A 34 -8.36 -4.16 14.35
N LEU A 35 -9.02 -5.13 13.72
CA LEU A 35 -9.91 -4.88 12.59
C LEU A 35 -11.07 -3.95 12.97
N ALA A 36 -11.63 -4.10 14.16
CA ALA A 36 -12.72 -3.26 14.63
C ALA A 36 -12.28 -1.78 14.72
N GLU A 37 -11.12 -1.52 15.32
CA GLU A 37 -10.55 -0.17 15.38
C GLU A 37 -10.29 0.41 13.99
N ALA A 38 -9.75 -0.40 13.07
CA ALA A 38 -9.53 0.04 11.69
C ALA A 38 -10.84 0.41 10.98
N LYS A 39 -11.89 -0.39 11.16
CA LYS A 39 -13.22 -0.10 10.61
C LYS A 39 -13.81 1.19 11.17
N ASP A 40 -13.64 1.45 12.45
CA ASP A 40 -14.13 2.68 13.08
C ASP A 40 -13.42 3.92 12.54
N ILE A 41 -12.08 3.86 12.39
CA ILE A 41 -11.30 4.96 11.83
C ILE A 41 -11.68 5.20 10.36
N LEU A 42 -11.74 4.13 9.56
CA LEU A 42 -12.09 4.22 8.16
C LEU A 42 -13.51 4.73 7.95
N GLY A 43 -14.49 4.14 8.64
CA GLY A 43 -15.89 4.53 8.56
C GLY A 43 -16.13 5.98 8.99
N GLY A 44 -15.45 6.43 10.05
CA GLY A 44 -15.51 7.81 10.51
C GLY A 44 -14.95 8.81 9.49
N ALA A 45 -13.90 8.44 8.77
CA ALA A 45 -13.35 9.27 7.70
C ALA A 45 -14.27 9.32 6.48
N LEU A 46 -14.80 8.17 6.05
CA LEU A 46 -15.72 8.07 4.92
C LEU A 46 -17.03 8.82 5.16
N ALA A 47 -17.56 8.76 6.38
CA ALA A 47 -18.75 9.53 6.78
C ALA A 47 -18.57 11.06 6.66
N LYS A 48 -17.32 11.53 6.74
CA LYS A 48 -16.94 12.93 6.52
C LYS A 48 -16.60 13.26 5.05
N GLY A 49 -16.82 12.32 4.13
CA GLY A 49 -16.49 12.48 2.71
C GLY A 49 -15.00 12.40 2.39
N ILE A 50 -14.16 11.97 3.33
CA ILE A 50 -12.71 11.83 3.11
C ILE A 50 -12.46 10.51 2.36
N ARG A 51 -11.94 10.59 1.14
CA ARG A 51 -11.65 9.44 0.30
C ARG A 51 -10.16 9.24 0.00
N ASN A 52 -9.31 10.24 0.25
CA ASN A 52 -7.86 10.10 0.11
C ASN A 52 -7.30 9.35 1.32
N ILE A 53 -7.52 8.05 1.32
CA ILE A 53 -7.14 7.12 2.39
C ILE A 53 -6.47 5.92 1.74
N ASP A 54 -5.27 5.61 2.20
CA ASP A 54 -4.56 4.37 1.85
C ASP A 54 -4.88 3.30 2.89
N VAL A 55 -5.19 2.09 2.44
CA VAL A 55 -5.72 1.03 3.29
C VAL A 55 -4.88 -0.25 3.16
N GLY A 56 -4.53 -0.82 4.29
CA GLY A 56 -4.09 -2.19 4.44
C GLY A 56 -2.65 -2.47 4.04
N LEU A 57 -2.36 -3.73 3.79
CA LEU A 57 -1.01 -4.26 3.52
C LEU A 57 -0.30 -3.54 2.39
N MET A 58 -0.99 -3.29 1.30
CA MET A 58 -0.46 -2.66 0.09
C MET A 58 -0.76 -1.16 0.03
N GLN A 59 -1.37 -0.57 1.07
CA GLN A 59 -1.78 0.85 1.10
C GLN A 59 -2.54 1.26 -0.17
N VAL A 60 -3.58 0.51 -0.47
CA VAL A 60 -4.44 0.77 -1.63
C VAL A 60 -5.28 2.02 -1.36
N ASN A 61 -5.19 3.01 -2.24
CA ASN A 61 -5.90 4.28 -2.08
C ASN A 61 -7.35 4.18 -2.52
N ILE A 62 -8.29 4.50 -1.62
CA ILE A 62 -9.74 4.43 -1.88
C ILE A 62 -10.17 5.39 -2.99
N ARG A 63 -9.63 6.60 -3.05
CA ARG A 63 -10.00 7.60 -4.05
C ARG A 63 -9.78 7.09 -5.47
N TRP A 64 -8.65 6.40 -5.68
CA TRP A 64 -8.23 5.98 -7.01
C TRP A 64 -8.60 4.53 -7.35
N GLN A 65 -8.68 3.66 -6.34
CA GLN A 65 -8.84 2.22 -6.51
C GLN A 65 -10.13 1.65 -5.89
N GLY A 66 -10.94 2.49 -5.24
CA GLY A 66 -12.16 2.06 -4.55
C GLY A 66 -13.19 1.39 -5.47
N HIS A 67 -13.16 1.68 -6.76
CA HIS A 67 -14.01 1.04 -7.76
C HIS A 67 -13.71 -0.45 -8.00
N ARG A 68 -12.56 -0.96 -7.49
CA ARG A 68 -12.12 -2.36 -7.64
C ARG A 68 -12.73 -3.29 -6.58
N VAL A 69 -13.41 -2.74 -5.59
CA VAL A 69 -14.08 -3.46 -4.51
C VAL A 69 -15.54 -3.04 -4.40
N ARG A 70 -16.34 -3.85 -3.75
CA ARG A 70 -17.78 -3.55 -3.58
C ARG A 70 -17.99 -2.39 -2.60
N GLN A 71 -17.21 -2.38 -1.53
CA GLN A 71 -17.21 -1.31 -0.53
C GLN A 71 -15.77 -1.06 -0.03
N PRO A 72 -15.43 0.17 0.38
CA PRO A 72 -14.07 0.52 0.79
C PRO A 72 -13.50 -0.34 1.91
N GLU A 73 -14.33 -0.80 2.84
CA GLU A 73 -13.97 -1.65 3.98
C GLU A 73 -13.43 -3.03 3.54
N ASP A 74 -13.79 -3.50 2.35
CA ASP A 74 -13.27 -4.77 1.79
C ASP A 74 -11.74 -4.74 1.67
N LEU A 75 -11.13 -3.55 1.54
CA LEU A 75 -9.68 -3.39 1.52
C LEU A 75 -8.98 -3.66 2.86
N LEU A 76 -9.73 -3.79 3.95
CA LEU A 76 -9.20 -4.24 5.24
C LEU A 76 -9.04 -5.76 5.32
N ASP A 77 -9.68 -6.51 4.41
CA ASP A 77 -9.42 -7.93 4.25
C ASP A 77 -8.05 -8.13 3.58
N PRO A 78 -7.11 -8.87 4.23
CA PRO A 78 -5.75 -9.03 3.71
C PRO A 78 -5.68 -9.65 2.31
N GLU A 79 -6.49 -10.65 2.02
CA GLU A 79 -6.51 -11.32 0.72
C GLU A 79 -7.00 -10.37 -0.38
N THR A 80 -8.11 -9.70 -0.14
CA THR A 80 -8.65 -8.69 -1.05
C THR A 80 -7.65 -7.56 -1.29
N ASN A 81 -7.02 -7.06 -0.24
CA ASN A 81 -6.01 -6.01 -0.32
C ASN A 81 -4.80 -6.41 -1.15
N LEU A 82 -4.26 -7.61 -0.92
CA LEU A 82 -3.13 -8.14 -1.69
C LEU A 82 -3.49 -8.33 -3.16
N ARG A 83 -4.67 -8.86 -3.47
CA ARG A 83 -5.14 -9.05 -4.85
C ARG A 83 -5.25 -7.70 -5.58
N VAL A 84 -5.94 -6.74 -5.00
CA VAL A 84 -6.10 -5.41 -5.60
C VAL A 84 -4.74 -4.71 -5.73
N GLY A 85 -3.93 -4.74 -4.69
CA GLY A 85 -2.60 -4.13 -4.71
C GLY A 85 -1.67 -4.76 -5.74
N ALA A 86 -1.73 -6.08 -5.92
CA ALA A 86 -0.94 -6.79 -6.94
C ALA A 86 -1.38 -6.40 -8.36
N ASP A 87 -2.68 -6.27 -8.61
CA ASP A 87 -3.21 -5.82 -9.90
C ASP A 87 -2.72 -4.40 -10.23
N VAL A 88 -2.84 -3.49 -9.27
CA VAL A 88 -2.35 -2.10 -9.44
C VAL A 88 -0.84 -2.05 -9.66
N LEU A 89 -0.07 -2.87 -8.93
CA LEU A 89 1.38 -2.96 -9.10
C LEU A 89 1.74 -3.49 -10.50
N ALA A 90 1.05 -4.52 -10.98
CA ALA A 90 1.25 -5.07 -12.31
C ALA A 90 0.97 -4.04 -13.41
N GLU A 91 -0.11 -3.28 -13.29
CA GLU A 91 -0.43 -2.17 -14.20
C GLU A 91 0.65 -1.09 -14.17
N SER A 92 1.14 -0.73 -12.98
CA SER A 92 2.21 0.25 -12.81
C SER A 92 3.51 -0.20 -13.47
N ILE A 93 3.88 -1.46 -13.31
CA ILE A 93 5.07 -2.06 -13.97
C ILE A 93 4.88 -2.06 -15.48
N GLY A 94 3.72 -2.46 -15.98
CA GLY A 94 3.38 -2.47 -17.39
C GLY A 94 3.43 -1.08 -18.04
N SER A 95 3.24 -0.01 -17.25
CA SER A 95 3.30 1.38 -17.73
C SER A 95 4.72 1.88 -18.07
N ALA A 96 5.76 1.16 -17.66
CA ALA A 96 7.15 1.51 -17.87
C ALA A 96 7.94 0.31 -18.45
N PRO A 97 7.68 -0.10 -19.72
CA PRO A 97 8.35 -1.23 -20.33
C PRO A 97 9.87 -1.07 -20.30
N GLY A 98 10.59 -2.12 -19.87
CA GLY A 98 12.05 -2.09 -19.76
C GLY A 98 12.62 -1.28 -18.60
N ASN A 99 11.78 -0.65 -17.78
CA ASN A 99 12.18 0.15 -16.61
C ASN A 99 11.45 -0.28 -15.33
N LEU A 100 11.89 -1.39 -14.77
CA LEU A 100 11.25 -1.98 -13.58
C LEU A 100 11.25 -1.03 -12.39
N ILE A 101 12.33 -0.28 -12.18
CA ILE A 101 12.42 0.67 -11.05
C ILE A 101 11.34 1.74 -11.16
N LEU A 102 11.21 2.32 -12.34
CA LEU A 102 10.17 3.34 -12.60
C LEU A 102 8.76 2.73 -12.47
N GLY A 103 8.55 1.54 -13.03
CA GLY A 103 7.25 0.84 -12.96
C GLY A 103 6.82 0.57 -11.53
N ILE A 104 7.69 -0.01 -10.70
CA ILE A 104 7.43 -0.20 -9.27
C ILE A 104 7.20 1.16 -8.58
N GLY A 105 7.99 2.15 -8.93
CA GLY A 105 7.89 3.48 -8.35
C GLY A 105 6.55 4.18 -8.60
N ARG A 106 5.99 4.00 -9.78
CA ARG A 106 4.68 4.55 -10.15
C ARG A 106 3.53 4.03 -9.32
N TYR A 107 3.67 2.85 -8.74
CA TYR A 107 2.72 2.34 -7.75
C TYR A 107 2.46 3.34 -6.62
N HIS A 108 3.52 3.96 -6.11
CA HIS A 108 3.45 4.90 -5.00
C HIS A 108 3.35 6.37 -5.46
N ALA A 109 4.10 6.75 -6.48
CA ALA A 109 4.25 8.14 -6.89
C ALA A 109 3.30 8.58 -8.02
N GLY A 110 2.61 7.63 -8.65
CA GLY A 110 1.84 7.91 -9.87
C GLY A 110 2.74 8.26 -11.06
N PHE A 111 2.16 8.92 -12.06
CA PHE A 111 2.80 9.18 -13.36
C PHE A 111 3.46 10.55 -13.48
N HIS A 112 3.33 11.42 -12.48
CA HIS A 112 3.73 12.83 -12.59
C HIS A 112 4.97 13.20 -11.78
N ASN A 113 5.60 12.23 -11.11
CA ASN A 113 6.79 12.47 -10.29
C ASN A 113 7.78 11.32 -10.39
N ASP A 114 8.55 11.31 -11.47
CA ASP A 114 9.52 10.25 -11.74
C ASP A 114 10.62 10.19 -10.68
N ALA A 115 11.09 11.31 -10.16
CA ALA A 115 12.12 11.33 -9.10
C ALA A 115 11.63 10.60 -7.83
N ARG A 116 10.38 10.82 -7.43
CA ARG A 116 9.76 10.11 -6.31
C ARG A 116 9.55 8.63 -6.64
N ALA A 117 9.12 8.32 -7.86
CA ALA A 117 8.96 6.96 -8.34
C ALA A 117 10.28 6.18 -8.30
N TYR A 118 11.37 6.74 -8.80
CA TYR A 118 12.69 6.10 -8.75
C TYR A 118 13.17 5.84 -7.32
N ARG A 119 13.00 6.79 -6.41
CA ARG A 119 13.38 6.59 -5.00
C ARG A 119 12.62 5.43 -4.38
N TYR A 120 11.31 5.39 -4.58
CA TYR A 120 10.46 4.32 -4.08
C TYR A 120 10.82 2.96 -4.69
N GLY A 121 10.91 2.88 -6.02
CA GLY A 121 11.24 1.63 -6.72
C GLY A 121 12.58 1.05 -6.29
N ARG A 122 13.61 1.88 -6.11
CA ARG A 122 14.91 1.45 -5.57
C ARG A 122 14.80 0.90 -4.16
N ARG A 123 14.00 1.54 -3.30
CA ARG A 123 13.76 1.06 -1.92
C ARG A 123 13.09 -0.31 -1.91
N VAL A 124 12.05 -0.50 -2.70
CA VAL A 124 11.35 -1.80 -2.81
C VAL A 124 12.29 -2.89 -3.30
N LEU A 125 13.10 -2.62 -4.32
CA LEU A 125 14.07 -3.60 -4.84
C LEU A 125 15.18 -3.92 -3.83
N ALA A 126 15.63 -2.94 -3.04
CA ALA A 126 16.60 -3.17 -1.98
C ALA A 126 16.02 -4.12 -0.90
N VAL A 127 14.79 -3.87 -0.44
CA VAL A 127 14.09 -4.74 0.50
C VAL A 127 13.89 -6.15 -0.09
N SER A 128 13.50 -6.24 -1.36
CA SER A 128 13.34 -7.54 -2.04
C SER A 128 14.63 -8.35 -2.10
N ARG A 129 15.77 -7.71 -2.34
CA ARG A 129 17.09 -8.37 -2.32
C ARG A 129 17.46 -8.88 -0.93
N GLN A 130 17.27 -8.04 0.10
CA GLN A 130 17.51 -8.45 1.49
C GLN A 130 16.68 -9.66 1.90
N LEU A 131 15.40 -9.68 1.54
CA LEU A 131 14.50 -10.81 1.81
C LEU A 131 14.98 -12.10 1.15
N ARG A 132 15.47 -12.03 -0.09
CA ARG A 132 16.01 -13.21 -0.80
C ARG A 132 17.28 -13.77 -0.16
N GLN A 133 18.05 -12.95 0.53
CA GLN A 133 19.26 -13.39 1.25
C GLN A 133 18.92 -14.10 2.57
N LEU A 134 17.72 -13.94 3.08
CA LEU A 134 17.25 -14.58 4.32
C LEU A 134 16.57 -15.94 4.08
N LEU A 135 16.31 -16.27 2.84
CA LEU A 135 15.67 -17.53 2.39
C LEU A 135 16.72 -18.52 1.88
#